data_7fb8be6ae87d58245d6ee6019dc999a3
#
_entry.id   7fb8be6ae87d58245d6ee6019dc999a3
#
_cell.length_a   1.000
_cell.length_b   1.000
_cell.length_c   1.000
_cell.angle_alpha   90.00
_cell.angle_beta   90.00
_cell.angle_gamma   90.00
#
_symmetry.space_group_name_H-M   'P 1'
#
loop_
_entity.id
_entity.type
_entity.pdbx_description
1 polymer ?
#
loop_
_entity_poly.entity_id
_entity_poly.type
_entity_poly.pdbx_seq_one_letter_code
_entity_poly.pdbx_strand_id
1 'polypeptide(L)'
;MEIVAGINPRMKLHDVAEYARRVESMGFDTLHIPEMVHDPFVVSSLALSATTTLHVRTGVALAFVRSPVVSALSAWDLAHLSHGRFDLGLGTQIRKNIEERYGMPFSRPVSRMRSYVLAVRSCFESFIQRKCVPYQDDFYNLSLLQDEFLPERIGNVRVPEIWLGAVGPRMTSLAAGLCDGLITHPTNSHHLHLKTNVIPVIKSSVSDGVSKSIPVVAAPLTVITDDPEERKNLVEDKKRLLAFLYSTPAYAPTLESLGFADLGKKLRDRISQNDTLDSHQEIPDTLFNQVVLTSTYEKLAEEVLKRFGGLVDGITLRPPTNRNHDNAFGACIDAIKQIT
;
A
#
# COMPACT_ATOMS: atom_id res chain seq x y z
N MET A 1 15.16 -6.63 -4.93
CA MET A 1 14.06 -5.66 -4.66
C MET A 1 12.74 -6.26 -5.14
N GLU A 2 11.72 -6.30 -4.30
CA GLU A 2 10.35 -6.73 -4.67
C GLU A 2 9.74 -5.74 -5.67
N ILE A 3 9.22 -6.20 -6.80
CA ILE A 3 8.55 -5.35 -7.78
C ILE A 3 7.04 -5.57 -7.67
N VAL A 4 6.36 -4.54 -7.22
CA VAL A 4 4.93 -4.57 -6.90
C VAL A 4 4.12 -3.88 -7.98
N ALA A 5 3.09 -4.54 -8.51
CA ALA A 5 2.15 -3.91 -9.42
C ALA A 5 1.04 -3.17 -8.65
N GLY A 6 0.63 -2.01 -9.14
CA GLY A 6 -0.61 -1.36 -8.70
C GLY A 6 -1.76 -1.66 -9.66
N ILE A 7 -2.98 -1.82 -9.14
CA ILE A 7 -4.21 -1.95 -9.95
C ILE A 7 -4.97 -0.63 -10.01
N ASN A 8 -5.68 -0.38 -11.12
CA ASN A 8 -6.64 0.72 -11.16
C ASN A 8 -7.83 0.37 -10.25
N PRO A 9 -8.12 1.16 -9.19
CA PRO A 9 -9.19 0.85 -8.25
C PRO A 9 -10.61 0.90 -8.86
N ARG A 10 -10.74 1.44 -10.09
CA ARG A 10 -12.01 1.47 -10.86
C ARG A 10 -12.06 0.39 -11.95
N MET A 11 -11.12 -0.54 -11.97
CA MET A 11 -11.14 -1.67 -12.90
C MET A 11 -12.39 -2.50 -12.68
N LYS A 12 -13.08 -2.88 -13.76
CA LYS A 12 -14.25 -3.73 -13.66
C LYS A 12 -13.85 -5.11 -13.12
N LEU A 13 -14.68 -5.70 -12.27
CA LEU A 13 -14.35 -6.97 -11.61
C LEU A 13 -14.04 -8.11 -12.60
N HIS A 14 -14.72 -8.15 -13.76
CA HIS A 14 -14.47 -9.18 -14.77
C HIS A 14 -13.14 -9.02 -15.50
N ASP A 15 -12.48 -7.84 -15.43
CA ASP A 15 -11.18 -7.60 -16.06
C ASP A 15 -10.01 -7.95 -15.11
N VAL A 16 -10.28 -8.14 -13.81
CA VAL A 16 -9.25 -8.36 -12.78
C VAL A 16 -8.40 -9.61 -13.08
N ALA A 17 -9.07 -10.69 -13.45
CA ALA A 17 -8.38 -11.97 -13.72
C ALA A 17 -7.40 -11.86 -14.91
N GLU A 18 -7.79 -11.18 -15.98
CA GLU A 18 -6.92 -10.94 -17.12
C GLU A 18 -5.76 -10.01 -16.78
N TYR A 19 -6.05 -8.94 -16.04
CA TYR A 19 -5.02 -8.01 -15.57
C TYR A 19 -4.00 -8.70 -14.66
N ALA A 20 -4.44 -9.55 -13.75
CA ALA A 20 -3.54 -10.28 -12.84
C ALA A 20 -2.60 -11.23 -13.62
N ARG A 21 -3.13 -11.99 -14.59
CA ARG A 21 -2.29 -12.82 -15.49
C ARG A 21 -1.28 -11.99 -16.28
N ARG A 22 -1.70 -10.84 -16.79
CA ARG A 22 -0.82 -9.90 -17.50
C ARG A 22 0.32 -9.41 -16.61
N VAL A 23 0.02 -9.02 -15.37
CA VAL A 23 1.00 -8.59 -14.36
C VAL A 23 1.97 -9.72 -14.03
N GLU A 24 1.46 -10.92 -13.80
CA GLU A 24 2.28 -12.12 -13.57
C GLU A 24 3.24 -12.38 -14.74
N SER A 25 2.74 -12.30 -15.98
CA SER A 25 3.57 -12.55 -17.19
C SER A 25 4.67 -11.52 -17.42
N MET A 26 4.53 -10.30 -16.90
CA MET A 26 5.57 -9.27 -16.92
C MET A 26 6.62 -9.45 -15.81
N GLY A 27 6.49 -10.45 -14.94
CA GLY A 27 7.47 -10.73 -13.90
C GLY A 27 7.31 -9.90 -12.62
N PHE A 28 6.16 -9.29 -12.36
CA PHE A 28 5.89 -8.70 -11.06
C PHE A 28 5.82 -9.78 -9.97
N ASP A 29 6.31 -9.44 -8.77
CA ASP A 29 6.28 -10.36 -7.62
C ASP A 29 4.94 -10.31 -6.89
N THR A 30 4.39 -9.10 -6.72
CA THR A 30 3.19 -8.87 -5.92
C THR A 30 2.24 -7.89 -6.63
N LEU A 31 0.94 -8.08 -6.43
CA LEU A 31 -0.12 -7.16 -6.83
C LEU A 31 -0.72 -6.51 -5.59
N HIS A 32 -0.65 -5.17 -5.48
CA HIS A 32 -1.31 -4.40 -4.43
C HIS A 32 -2.75 -4.06 -4.81
N ILE A 33 -3.68 -4.44 -3.95
CA ILE A 33 -5.12 -4.20 -4.11
C ILE A 33 -5.59 -3.14 -3.11
N PRO A 34 -5.92 -1.91 -3.53
CA PRO A 34 -6.43 -0.86 -2.65
C PRO A 34 -7.94 -1.04 -2.40
N GLU A 35 -8.40 -0.67 -1.19
CA GLU A 35 -9.83 -0.55 -0.90
C GLU A 35 -10.32 0.85 -1.28
N MET A 36 -11.06 0.95 -2.38
CA MET A 36 -11.64 2.23 -2.86
C MET A 36 -13.07 2.05 -3.38
N VAL A 37 -13.22 1.55 -4.61
CA VAL A 37 -14.53 1.34 -5.26
C VAL A 37 -15.04 -0.07 -4.98
N HIS A 38 -14.13 -1.03 -4.92
CA HIS A 38 -14.43 -2.44 -4.69
C HIS A 38 -13.87 -2.90 -3.34
N ASP A 39 -14.48 -3.94 -2.78
CA ASP A 39 -13.92 -4.66 -1.63
C ASP A 39 -12.60 -5.32 -2.04
N PRO A 40 -11.51 -5.11 -1.28
CA PRO A 40 -10.18 -5.59 -1.66
C PRO A 40 -10.06 -7.12 -1.60
N PHE A 41 -10.83 -7.79 -0.75
CA PHE A 41 -10.78 -9.26 -0.64
C PHE A 41 -11.47 -9.94 -1.83
N VAL A 42 -12.57 -9.34 -2.35
CA VAL A 42 -13.21 -9.80 -3.59
C VAL A 42 -12.26 -9.66 -4.77
N VAL A 43 -11.60 -8.51 -4.92
CA VAL A 43 -10.62 -8.30 -6.00
C VAL A 43 -9.42 -9.24 -5.85
N SER A 44 -8.93 -9.45 -4.62
CA SER A 44 -7.83 -10.37 -4.33
C SER A 44 -8.17 -11.81 -4.68
N SER A 45 -9.40 -12.27 -4.41
CA SER A 45 -9.82 -13.63 -4.76
C SER A 45 -9.80 -13.87 -6.27
N LEU A 46 -10.27 -12.89 -7.05
CA LEU A 46 -10.25 -12.95 -8.52
C LEU A 46 -8.82 -13.00 -9.08
N ALA A 47 -7.91 -12.18 -8.52
CA ALA A 47 -6.52 -12.15 -8.94
C ALA A 47 -5.78 -13.46 -8.59
N LEU A 48 -5.91 -13.94 -7.34
CA LEU A 48 -5.27 -15.16 -6.86
C LEU A 48 -5.75 -16.42 -7.60
N SER A 49 -7.05 -16.50 -7.90
CA SER A 49 -7.62 -17.63 -8.65
C SER A 49 -7.18 -17.67 -10.12
N ALA A 50 -6.72 -16.54 -10.66
CA ALA A 50 -6.31 -16.41 -12.05
C ALA A 50 -4.79 -16.58 -12.27
N THR A 51 -3.99 -16.62 -11.20
CA THR A 51 -2.52 -16.63 -11.23
C THR A 51 -1.95 -17.81 -10.46
N THR A 52 -0.68 -18.15 -10.71
CA THR A 52 -0.02 -19.32 -10.11
C THR A 52 1.16 -18.95 -9.21
N THR A 53 1.84 -17.84 -9.48
CA THR A 53 3.04 -17.40 -8.77
C THR A 53 2.90 -16.01 -8.16
N LEU A 54 2.05 -15.16 -8.73
CA LEU A 54 1.85 -13.78 -8.29
C LEU A 54 1.31 -13.75 -6.85
N HIS A 55 2.03 -13.05 -5.97
CA HIS A 55 1.51 -12.72 -4.65
C HIS A 55 0.47 -11.60 -4.75
N VAL A 56 -0.47 -11.58 -3.82
CA VAL A 56 -1.45 -10.49 -3.69
C VAL A 56 -1.40 -9.96 -2.26
N ARG A 57 -1.34 -8.66 -2.14
CA ARG A 57 -1.38 -7.96 -0.85
C ARG A 57 -2.42 -6.85 -0.92
N THR A 58 -3.27 -6.72 0.11
CA THR A 58 -4.11 -5.53 0.17
C THR A 58 -3.23 -4.29 0.41
N GLY A 59 -3.37 -3.29 -0.39
CA GLY A 59 -2.55 -2.09 -0.33
C GLY A 59 -3.37 -0.79 -0.33
N VAL A 60 -4.21 -0.55 0.69
CA VAL A 60 -4.45 -1.28 1.94
C VAL A 60 -5.92 -1.61 2.12
N ALA A 61 -6.26 -2.64 2.92
CA ALA A 61 -7.62 -2.83 3.44
C ALA A 61 -7.85 -1.90 4.65
N LEU A 62 -9.06 -1.33 4.75
CA LEU A 62 -9.40 -0.37 5.81
C LEU A 62 -9.76 -1.10 7.11
N ALA A 63 -8.88 -1.03 8.11
CA ALA A 63 -9.06 -1.72 9.39
C ALA A 63 -10.30 -1.26 10.16
N PHE A 64 -10.61 0.06 10.14
CA PHE A 64 -11.62 0.62 11.05
C PHE A 64 -13.07 0.49 10.55
N VAL A 65 -13.26 -0.08 9.37
CA VAL A 65 -14.60 -0.33 8.79
C VAL A 65 -15.08 -1.76 8.96
N ARG A 66 -14.23 -2.66 9.52
CA ARG A 66 -14.55 -4.07 9.72
C ARG A 66 -13.98 -4.63 11.03
N SER A 67 -14.54 -5.75 11.49
CA SER A 67 -14.03 -6.47 12.66
C SER A 67 -12.67 -7.12 12.37
N PRO A 68 -11.73 -7.19 13.35
CA PRO A 68 -10.50 -7.94 13.22
C PRO A 68 -10.72 -9.42 12.84
N VAL A 69 -11.75 -10.06 13.39
CA VAL A 69 -12.10 -11.46 13.07
C VAL A 69 -12.46 -11.62 11.60
N VAL A 70 -13.28 -10.69 11.04
CA VAL A 70 -13.67 -10.73 9.62
C VAL A 70 -12.47 -10.57 8.72
N SER A 71 -11.54 -9.65 9.06
CA SER A 71 -10.30 -9.48 8.30
C SER A 71 -9.38 -10.70 8.40
N ALA A 72 -9.28 -11.31 9.58
CA ALA A 72 -8.49 -12.52 9.79
C ALA A 72 -9.03 -13.70 8.98
N LEU A 73 -10.35 -13.92 9.00
CA LEU A 73 -11.00 -14.98 8.21
C LEU A 73 -10.78 -14.76 6.71
N SER A 74 -11.03 -13.55 6.20
CA SER A 74 -10.80 -13.24 4.78
C SER A 74 -9.36 -13.47 4.37
N ALA A 75 -8.39 -13.06 5.20
CA ALA A 75 -6.98 -13.24 4.92
C ALA A 75 -6.57 -14.71 4.97
N TRP A 76 -7.09 -15.46 5.93
CA TRP A 76 -6.87 -16.91 6.07
C TRP A 76 -7.40 -17.67 4.85
N ASP A 77 -8.65 -17.40 4.45
CA ASP A 77 -9.28 -18.04 3.31
C ASP A 77 -8.51 -17.78 2.01
N LEU A 78 -8.08 -16.52 1.78
CA LEU A 78 -7.30 -16.15 0.60
C LEU A 78 -5.90 -16.78 0.60
N ALA A 79 -5.25 -16.91 1.75
CA ALA A 79 -3.99 -17.63 1.86
C ALA A 79 -4.15 -19.11 1.52
N HIS A 80 -5.22 -19.76 2.01
CA HIS A 80 -5.51 -21.16 1.69
C HIS A 80 -5.91 -21.36 0.24
N LEU A 81 -6.77 -20.49 -0.32
CA LEU A 81 -7.13 -20.48 -1.74
C LEU A 81 -5.90 -20.40 -2.65
N SER A 82 -4.90 -19.65 -2.24
CA SER A 82 -3.72 -19.34 -3.07
C SER A 82 -2.45 -20.11 -2.71
N HIS A 83 -2.52 -21.08 -1.79
CA HIS A 83 -1.35 -21.78 -1.27
C HIS A 83 -0.28 -20.85 -0.67
N GLY A 84 -0.72 -19.84 0.09
CA GLY A 84 0.14 -18.93 0.86
C GLY A 84 0.59 -17.67 0.11
N ARG A 85 -0.03 -17.33 -1.03
CA ARG A 85 0.31 -16.14 -1.83
C ARG A 85 -0.48 -14.87 -1.47
N PHE A 86 -1.13 -14.83 -0.32
CA PHE A 86 -1.85 -13.66 0.17
C PHE A 86 -1.23 -13.07 1.42
N ASP A 87 -1.14 -11.73 1.49
CA ASP A 87 -0.76 -10.96 2.67
C ASP A 87 -1.77 -9.85 2.97
N LEU A 88 -1.98 -9.57 4.26
CA LEU A 88 -2.94 -8.59 4.75
C LEU A 88 -2.28 -7.23 4.99
N GLY A 89 -2.40 -6.31 4.06
CA GLY A 89 -2.00 -4.92 4.25
C GLY A 89 -3.15 -4.08 4.80
N LEU A 90 -2.95 -3.44 5.95
CA LEU A 90 -3.94 -2.69 6.70
C LEU A 90 -3.67 -1.19 6.66
N GLY A 91 -4.73 -0.38 6.73
CA GLY A 91 -4.63 1.07 6.87
C GLY A 91 -5.78 1.67 7.65
N THR A 92 -5.57 2.88 8.18
CA THR A 92 -6.58 3.57 9.01
C THR A 92 -7.60 4.36 8.20
N GLN A 93 -7.25 4.78 6.99
CA GLN A 93 -7.93 5.87 6.28
C GLN A 93 -7.92 7.19 7.10
N ILE A 94 -8.48 8.27 6.58
CA ILE A 94 -8.66 9.55 7.28
C ILE A 94 -10.00 9.59 8.01
N ARG A 95 -10.06 10.37 9.12
CA ARG A 95 -11.26 10.53 9.97
C ARG A 95 -12.53 10.77 9.16
N LYS A 96 -12.51 11.78 8.29
CA LYS A 96 -13.68 12.17 7.50
C LYS A 96 -14.27 11.01 6.70
N ASN A 97 -13.42 10.20 6.05
CA ASN A 97 -13.89 9.06 5.29
C ASN A 97 -14.48 7.96 6.19
N ILE A 98 -13.85 7.68 7.33
CA ILE A 98 -14.35 6.66 8.26
C ILE A 98 -15.69 7.08 8.87
N GLU A 99 -15.83 8.34 9.31
CA GLU A 99 -17.04 8.82 9.97
C GLU A 99 -18.18 9.11 8.96
N GLU A 100 -17.90 9.81 7.85
CA GLU A 100 -18.95 10.28 6.93
C GLU A 100 -19.26 9.32 5.78
N ARG A 101 -18.28 8.50 5.32
CA ARG A 101 -18.51 7.53 4.24
C ARG A 101 -18.89 6.15 4.76
N TYR A 102 -18.23 5.69 5.82
CA TYR A 102 -18.43 4.35 6.36
C TYR A 102 -19.30 4.32 7.62
N GLY A 103 -19.64 5.47 8.20
CA GLY A 103 -20.47 5.55 9.40
C GLY A 103 -19.84 4.93 10.64
N MET A 104 -18.51 4.84 10.71
CA MET A 104 -17.80 4.17 11.79
C MET A 104 -17.03 5.18 12.65
N PRO A 105 -16.88 4.92 13.96
CA PRO A 105 -16.15 5.83 14.85
C PRO A 105 -14.66 5.88 14.52
N PHE A 106 -14.05 7.08 14.64
CA PHE A 106 -12.62 7.29 14.48
C PHE A 106 -12.01 7.93 15.72
N SER A 107 -11.31 7.16 16.52
CA SER A 107 -10.64 7.63 17.72
C SER A 107 -9.28 6.97 17.91
N ARG A 108 -8.33 7.68 18.55
CA ARG A 108 -7.01 7.15 18.93
C ARG A 108 -6.39 6.22 17.88
N PRO A 109 -6.16 6.66 16.59
CA PRO A 109 -5.92 5.76 15.46
C PRO A 109 -4.69 4.85 15.64
N VAL A 110 -3.62 5.33 16.28
CA VAL A 110 -2.42 4.50 16.51
C VAL A 110 -2.70 3.41 17.55
N SER A 111 -3.32 3.75 18.67
CA SER A 111 -3.69 2.77 19.71
C SER A 111 -4.69 1.76 19.18
N ARG A 112 -5.72 2.24 18.45
CA ARG A 112 -6.72 1.35 17.85
C ARG A 112 -6.12 0.42 16.79
N MET A 113 -5.19 0.91 15.97
CA MET A 113 -4.50 0.06 14.98
C MET A 113 -3.62 -0.99 15.67
N ARG A 114 -2.92 -0.62 16.75
CA ARG A 114 -2.18 -1.58 17.56
C ARG A 114 -3.08 -2.72 18.05
N SER A 115 -4.21 -2.35 18.65
CA SER A 115 -5.21 -3.32 19.12
C SER A 115 -5.76 -4.18 17.98
N TYR A 116 -6.02 -3.57 16.82
CA TYR A 116 -6.53 -4.29 15.66
C TYR A 116 -5.54 -5.36 15.17
N VAL A 117 -4.26 -5.01 15.02
CA VAL A 117 -3.22 -5.96 14.58
C VAL A 117 -3.06 -7.09 15.59
N LEU A 118 -3.03 -6.79 16.91
CA LEU A 118 -2.95 -7.81 17.95
C LEU A 118 -4.17 -8.74 17.95
N ALA A 119 -5.36 -8.19 17.74
CA ALA A 119 -6.60 -8.96 17.62
C ALA A 119 -6.58 -9.89 16.39
N VAL A 120 -6.09 -9.41 15.23
CA VAL A 120 -5.92 -10.26 14.03
C VAL A 120 -4.90 -11.38 14.29
N ARG A 121 -3.77 -11.08 14.95
CA ARG A 121 -2.77 -12.11 15.32
C ARG A 121 -3.35 -13.15 16.28
N SER A 122 -4.17 -12.72 17.25
CA SER A 122 -4.89 -13.63 18.15
C SER A 122 -5.86 -14.55 17.39
N CYS A 123 -6.54 -14.03 16.34
CA CYS A 123 -7.37 -14.87 15.49
C CYS A 123 -6.52 -15.90 14.72
N PHE A 124 -5.40 -15.48 14.10
CA PHE A 124 -4.51 -16.43 13.40
C PHE A 124 -3.98 -17.52 14.35
N GLU A 125 -3.60 -17.14 15.57
CA GLU A 125 -3.17 -18.09 16.59
C GLU A 125 -4.30 -19.05 16.97
N SER A 126 -5.54 -18.55 17.11
CA SER A 126 -6.72 -19.39 17.34
C SER A 126 -6.94 -20.41 16.22
N PHE A 127 -6.77 -19.98 14.96
CA PHE A 127 -6.92 -20.86 13.79
C PHE A 127 -5.82 -21.94 13.73
N ILE A 128 -4.58 -21.57 14.07
CA ILE A 128 -3.45 -22.51 14.15
C ILE A 128 -3.66 -23.53 15.25
N GLN A 129 -4.01 -23.07 16.46
CA GLN A 129 -4.17 -23.93 17.64
C GLN A 129 -5.49 -24.70 17.69
N ARG A 130 -6.44 -24.38 16.80
CA ARG A 130 -7.79 -24.95 16.81
C ARG A 130 -8.51 -24.75 18.16
N LYS A 131 -8.29 -23.61 18.79
CA LYS A 131 -8.94 -23.20 20.04
C LYS A 131 -8.97 -21.69 20.14
N CYS A 132 -9.94 -21.14 20.89
CA CYS A 132 -9.97 -19.71 21.15
C CYS A 132 -8.70 -19.26 21.92
N VAL A 133 -7.94 -18.35 21.32
CA VAL A 133 -6.89 -17.57 21.99
C VAL A 133 -7.52 -16.18 22.24
N PRO A 134 -7.93 -15.84 23.46
CA PRO A 134 -8.68 -14.62 23.69
C PRO A 134 -7.81 -13.37 23.55
N TYR A 135 -8.40 -12.30 23.05
CA TYR A 135 -7.82 -10.95 23.05
C TYR A 135 -8.84 -9.94 23.58
N GLN A 136 -8.45 -9.14 24.55
CA GLN A 136 -9.31 -8.11 25.13
C GLN A 136 -8.51 -6.85 25.47
N ASP A 137 -9.03 -5.70 25.04
CA ASP A 137 -8.55 -4.37 25.44
C ASP A 137 -9.68 -3.32 25.33
N ASP A 138 -9.32 -2.02 25.33
CA ASP A 138 -10.30 -0.92 25.23
C ASP A 138 -11.09 -0.90 23.91
N PHE A 139 -10.61 -1.54 22.85
CA PHE A 139 -11.18 -1.46 21.50
C PHE A 139 -11.88 -2.75 21.06
N TYR A 140 -11.34 -3.91 21.44
CA TYR A 140 -11.83 -5.21 20.97
C TYR A 140 -11.90 -6.21 22.12
N ASN A 141 -12.96 -7.01 22.11
CA ASN A 141 -13.12 -8.16 23.00
C ASN A 141 -13.43 -9.39 22.14
N LEU A 142 -12.43 -10.25 21.99
CA LEU A 142 -12.50 -11.51 21.25
C LEU A 142 -12.27 -12.66 22.21
N SER A 143 -13.29 -12.96 23.02
CA SER A 143 -13.23 -14.00 24.07
C SER A 143 -14.03 -15.24 23.73
N LEU A 144 -14.72 -15.25 22.60
CA LEU A 144 -15.56 -16.35 22.18
C LEU A 144 -15.26 -16.73 20.73
N LEU A 145 -14.78 -17.98 20.54
CA LEU A 145 -14.62 -18.61 19.24
C LEU A 145 -14.81 -20.11 19.41
N GLN A 146 -16.00 -20.59 19.08
CA GLN A 146 -16.36 -22.00 19.21
C GLN A 146 -15.75 -22.81 18.05
N ASP A 147 -15.64 -24.14 18.23
CA ASP A 147 -14.98 -25.05 17.27
C ASP A 147 -15.62 -24.98 15.87
N GLU A 148 -16.93 -24.79 15.79
CA GLU A 148 -17.67 -24.67 14.52
C GLU A 148 -17.29 -23.40 13.70
N PHE A 149 -16.71 -22.40 14.35
CA PHE A 149 -16.27 -21.15 13.71
C PHE A 149 -14.74 -21.08 13.48
N LEU A 150 -14.02 -22.15 13.81
CA LEU A 150 -12.58 -22.24 13.54
C LEU A 150 -12.36 -22.77 12.13
N PRO A 151 -11.73 -22.00 11.23
CA PRO A 151 -11.44 -22.46 9.88
C PRO A 151 -10.47 -23.65 9.92
N GLU A 152 -10.62 -24.58 8.98
CA GLU A 152 -9.67 -25.68 8.85
C GLU A 152 -8.28 -25.17 8.42
N ARG A 153 -7.24 -25.84 8.90
CA ARG A 153 -5.88 -25.66 8.42
C ARG A 153 -5.59 -26.69 7.34
N ILE A 154 -5.46 -26.24 6.12
CA ILE A 154 -5.15 -27.10 4.97
C ILE A 154 -3.62 -27.17 4.80
N GLY A 155 -3.01 -28.29 5.18
CA GLY A 155 -1.57 -28.51 5.00
C GLY A 155 -0.68 -27.50 5.73
N ASN A 156 0.48 -27.20 5.14
CA ASN A 156 1.47 -26.25 5.68
C ASN A 156 1.36 -24.88 5.02
N VAL A 157 0.15 -24.39 4.74
CA VAL A 157 -0.04 -23.05 4.17
C VAL A 157 0.53 -22.00 5.12
N ARG A 158 1.30 -21.06 4.57
CA ARG A 158 1.87 -19.95 5.32
C ARG A 158 0.76 -19.03 5.86
N VAL A 159 0.87 -18.67 7.13
CA VAL A 159 0.00 -17.66 7.73
C VAL A 159 0.24 -16.31 7.04
N PRO A 160 -0.82 -15.56 6.69
CA PRO A 160 -0.66 -14.26 6.06
C PRO A 160 0.19 -13.31 6.90
N GLU A 161 1.14 -12.65 6.28
CA GLU A 161 1.84 -11.52 6.90
C GLU A 161 0.88 -10.34 7.09
N ILE A 162 1.13 -9.54 8.12
CA ILE A 162 0.40 -8.31 8.38
C ILE A 162 1.29 -7.13 8.03
N TRP A 163 0.95 -6.43 6.97
CA TRP A 163 1.62 -5.22 6.52
C TRP A 163 0.83 -3.98 6.94
N LEU A 164 1.51 -2.86 7.18
CA LEU A 164 0.83 -1.63 7.59
C LEU A 164 1.12 -0.47 6.64
N GLY A 165 0.08 0.17 6.15
CA GLY A 165 0.18 1.46 5.47
C GLY A 165 0.37 2.59 6.48
N ALA A 166 1.50 3.31 6.42
CA ALA A 166 1.79 4.39 7.34
C ALA A 166 2.24 5.67 6.64
N VAL A 167 1.84 6.81 7.20
CA VAL A 167 2.23 8.15 6.74
C VAL A 167 3.07 8.87 7.79
N GLY A 168 2.62 8.89 9.04
CA GLY A 168 3.28 9.62 10.12
C GLY A 168 4.22 8.75 10.98
N PRO A 169 5.16 9.36 11.72
CA PRO A 169 6.21 8.63 12.44
C PRO A 169 5.67 7.65 13.50
N ARG A 170 4.58 8.01 14.19
CA ARG A 170 3.98 7.11 15.20
C ARG A 170 3.41 5.83 14.59
N MET A 171 2.79 5.93 13.41
CA MET A 171 2.25 4.76 12.71
C MET A 171 3.39 3.93 12.08
N THR A 172 4.44 4.58 11.59
CA THR A 172 5.67 3.93 11.12
C THR A 172 6.35 3.16 12.25
N SER A 173 6.47 3.75 13.44
CA SER A 173 7.02 3.06 14.62
C SER A 173 6.15 1.88 15.05
N LEU A 174 4.82 2.01 14.97
CA LEU A 174 3.91 0.90 15.21
C LEU A 174 4.14 -0.26 14.23
N ALA A 175 4.29 0.05 12.94
CA ALA A 175 4.59 -0.94 11.92
C ALA A 175 5.90 -1.68 12.25
N ALA A 176 6.97 -0.93 12.52
CA ALA A 176 8.28 -1.48 12.85
C ALA A 176 8.26 -2.40 14.08
N GLY A 177 7.45 -2.09 15.09
CA GLY A 177 7.37 -2.86 16.34
C GLY A 177 6.40 -4.04 16.32
N LEU A 178 5.48 -4.12 15.35
CA LEU A 178 4.37 -5.07 15.44
C LEU A 178 4.00 -5.77 14.13
N CYS A 179 4.31 -5.18 12.98
CA CYS A 179 3.92 -5.73 11.68
C CYS A 179 5.09 -6.44 10.98
N ASP A 180 4.76 -7.15 9.90
CA ASP A 180 5.73 -7.92 9.12
C ASP A 180 6.32 -7.08 7.97
N GLY A 181 5.73 -5.92 7.65
CA GLY A 181 6.22 -4.98 6.65
C GLY A 181 5.49 -3.64 6.67
N LEU A 182 6.06 -2.66 5.96
CA LEU A 182 5.55 -1.31 5.81
C LEU A 182 5.27 -1.00 4.35
N ILE A 183 4.08 -0.44 4.06
CA ILE A 183 3.72 0.14 2.76
C ILE A 183 3.66 1.65 2.92
N THR A 184 4.39 2.40 2.10
CA THR A 184 4.34 3.86 2.15
C THR A 184 3.23 4.40 1.24
N HIS A 185 2.70 5.58 1.59
CA HIS A 185 1.70 6.26 0.77
C HIS A 185 2.37 7.10 -0.34
N PRO A 186 1.77 7.28 -1.53
CA PRO A 186 2.39 8.05 -2.62
C PRO A 186 2.91 9.44 -2.25
N THR A 187 2.27 10.12 -1.29
CA THR A 187 2.71 11.45 -0.84
C THR A 187 4.01 11.45 -0.05
N ASN A 188 4.41 10.31 0.52
CA ASN A 188 5.61 10.17 1.34
C ASN A 188 6.53 9.02 0.88
N SER A 189 6.37 8.58 -0.38
CA SER A 189 7.20 7.53 -0.99
C SER A 189 8.40 8.08 -1.76
N HIS A 190 8.64 9.40 -1.77
CA HIS A 190 9.83 9.93 -2.42
C HIS A 190 11.09 9.68 -1.59
N HIS A 191 12.21 9.44 -2.27
CA HIS A 191 13.46 8.95 -1.68
C HIS A 191 14.01 9.83 -0.54
N LEU A 192 13.86 11.16 -0.62
CA LEU A 192 14.30 12.07 0.44
C LEU A 192 13.50 11.83 1.73
N HIS A 193 12.17 11.77 1.66
CA HIS A 193 11.34 11.51 2.84
C HIS A 193 11.59 10.12 3.43
N LEU A 194 11.75 9.12 2.58
CA LEU A 194 12.10 7.77 3.03
C LEU A 194 13.41 7.79 3.84
N LYS A 195 14.45 8.43 3.29
CA LYS A 195 15.78 8.51 3.91
C LYS A 195 15.78 9.29 5.23
N THR A 196 15.00 10.39 5.32
CA THR A 196 15.05 11.30 6.47
C THR A 196 14.00 11.03 7.53
N ASN A 197 12.84 10.45 7.17
CA ASN A 197 11.71 10.33 8.08
C ASN A 197 11.23 8.89 8.30
N VAL A 198 11.34 7.99 7.32
CA VAL A 198 10.81 6.63 7.44
C VAL A 198 11.88 5.67 7.97
N ILE A 199 12.99 5.56 7.24
CA ILE A 199 14.07 4.60 7.58
C ILE A 199 14.68 4.85 8.96
N PRO A 200 14.93 6.11 9.41
CA PRO A 200 15.43 6.34 10.76
C PRO A 200 14.49 5.87 11.85
N VAL A 201 13.18 6.02 11.67
CA VAL A 201 12.18 5.54 12.63
C VAL A 201 12.18 4.01 12.73
N ILE A 202 12.29 3.31 11.60
CA ILE A 202 12.39 1.84 11.59
C ILE A 202 13.70 1.40 12.30
N LYS A 203 14.82 2.02 11.96
CA LYS A 203 16.13 1.69 12.57
C LYS A 203 16.15 1.94 14.07
N SER A 204 15.54 3.03 14.56
CA SER A 204 15.49 3.29 16.01
C SER A 204 14.67 2.22 16.75
N SER A 205 13.58 1.74 16.15
CA SER A 205 12.76 0.67 16.74
C SER A 205 13.51 -0.67 16.86
N VAL A 206 14.51 -0.92 16.00
CA VAL A 206 15.39 -2.11 16.08
C VAL A 206 16.46 -1.96 17.16
N SER A 207 17.09 -0.77 17.29
CA SER A 207 18.13 -0.51 18.28
C SER A 207 17.64 -0.60 19.73
N ASP A 208 16.35 -0.34 19.96
CA ASP A 208 15.73 -0.49 21.28
C ASP A 208 15.48 -1.97 21.67
N GLY A 209 15.91 -2.92 20.85
CA GLY A 209 15.74 -4.36 21.10
C GLY A 209 14.31 -4.86 20.96
N VAL A 210 13.40 -4.02 20.45
CA VAL A 210 11.96 -4.28 20.41
C VAL A 210 11.57 -5.05 19.16
N SER A 211 12.34 -4.96 18.05
CA SER A 211 11.94 -5.61 16.80
C SER A 211 13.10 -5.96 15.87
N LYS A 212 12.80 -6.85 14.93
CA LYS A 212 13.58 -7.13 13.73
C LYS A 212 13.34 -6.03 12.69
N SER A 213 14.34 -5.68 11.88
CA SER A 213 14.12 -4.81 10.72
C SER A 213 13.02 -5.39 9.83
N ILE A 214 12.02 -4.57 9.49
CA ILE A 214 10.91 -4.98 8.61
C ILE A 214 11.15 -4.46 7.20
N PRO A 215 10.71 -5.18 6.15
CA PRO A 215 10.76 -4.71 4.78
C PRO A 215 9.86 -3.49 4.55
N VAL A 216 10.32 -2.60 3.67
CA VAL A 216 9.62 -1.38 3.26
C VAL A 216 9.33 -1.44 1.77
N VAL A 217 8.05 -1.34 1.40
CA VAL A 217 7.62 -1.16 0.01
C VAL A 217 7.27 0.30 -0.22
N ALA A 218 8.02 0.96 -1.10
CA ALA A 218 7.71 2.31 -1.55
C ALA A 218 6.64 2.27 -2.64
N ALA A 219 5.68 3.21 -2.57
CA ALA A 219 4.62 3.35 -3.58
C ALA A 219 4.67 4.75 -4.24
N PRO A 220 5.76 5.12 -4.95
CA PRO A 220 5.87 6.42 -5.59
C PRO A 220 4.84 6.58 -6.72
N LEU A 221 4.47 7.83 -7.01
CA LEU A 221 3.81 8.14 -8.27
C LEU A 221 4.83 8.00 -9.41
N THR A 222 4.39 7.44 -10.53
CA THR A 222 5.26 7.17 -11.69
C THR A 222 4.69 7.73 -12.97
N VAL A 223 5.57 8.21 -13.86
CA VAL A 223 5.32 8.56 -15.26
C VAL A 223 6.37 7.82 -16.08
N ILE A 224 5.98 6.68 -16.67
CA ILE A 224 6.88 5.78 -17.39
C ILE A 224 6.32 5.58 -18.79
N THR A 225 6.96 6.19 -19.77
CA THR A 225 6.59 6.08 -21.19
C THR A 225 7.69 6.65 -22.08
N ASP A 226 7.81 6.12 -23.29
CA ASP A 226 8.68 6.66 -24.35
C ASP A 226 7.94 7.66 -25.26
N ASP A 227 6.59 7.68 -25.20
CA ASP A 227 5.75 8.56 -25.99
C ASP A 227 5.66 9.96 -25.34
N PRO A 228 6.06 11.05 -26.03
CA PRO A 228 6.01 12.42 -25.52
C PRO A 228 4.58 12.91 -25.21
N GLU A 229 3.58 12.55 -26.04
CA GLU A 229 2.20 12.97 -25.85
C GLU A 229 1.56 12.23 -24.67
N GLU A 230 1.78 10.90 -24.56
CA GLU A 230 1.36 10.14 -23.38
C GLU A 230 2.01 10.70 -22.11
N ARG A 231 3.31 11.06 -22.17
CA ARG A 231 4.04 11.68 -21.05
C ARG A 231 3.36 12.96 -20.57
N LYS A 232 2.99 13.84 -21.47
CA LYS A 232 2.31 15.10 -21.15
C LYS A 232 0.99 14.85 -20.40
N ASN A 233 0.17 13.94 -20.91
CA ASN A 233 -1.10 13.56 -20.29
C ASN A 233 -0.90 12.92 -18.90
N LEU A 234 0.06 12.01 -18.77
CA LEU A 234 0.39 11.38 -17.49
C LEU A 234 0.91 12.38 -16.46
N VAL A 235 1.74 13.35 -16.87
CA VAL A 235 2.24 14.43 -15.98
C VAL A 235 1.06 15.27 -15.46
N GLU A 236 0.15 15.66 -16.33
CA GLU A 236 -1.03 16.44 -15.94
C GLU A 236 -1.92 15.65 -14.97
N ASP A 237 -2.19 14.39 -15.26
CA ASP A 237 -2.95 13.51 -14.36
C ASP A 237 -2.30 13.35 -12.99
N LYS A 238 -0.95 13.19 -12.95
CA LYS A 238 -0.22 13.11 -11.68
C LYS A 238 -0.22 14.45 -10.93
N LYS A 239 -0.13 15.57 -11.61
CA LYS A 239 -0.26 16.90 -10.98
C LYS A 239 -1.65 17.10 -10.36
N ARG A 240 -2.74 16.68 -11.05
CA ARG A 240 -4.11 16.69 -10.51
C ARG A 240 -4.21 15.82 -9.25
N LEU A 241 -3.66 14.60 -9.31
CA LEU A 241 -3.63 13.71 -8.16
C LEU A 241 -2.83 14.28 -6.98
N LEU A 242 -1.66 14.88 -7.23
CA LEU A 242 -0.85 15.53 -6.20
C LEU A 242 -1.58 16.72 -5.57
N ALA A 243 -2.25 17.56 -6.38
CA ALA A 243 -3.04 18.67 -5.88
C ALA A 243 -4.15 18.19 -4.92
N PHE A 244 -4.87 17.15 -5.30
CA PHE A 244 -5.88 16.53 -4.44
C PHE A 244 -5.26 15.95 -3.15
N LEU A 245 -4.19 15.17 -3.25
CA LEU A 245 -3.56 14.54 -2.10
C LEU A 245 -2.99 15.61 -1.14
N TYR A 246 -2.18 16.53 -1.64
CA TYR A 246 -1.53 17.55 -0.81
C TYR A 246 -2.47 18.63 -0.27
N SER A 247 -3.71 18.71 -0.74
CA SER A 247 -4.75 19.51 -0.08
C SER A 247 -5.15 18.93 1.29
N THR A 248 -4.87 17.66 1.55
CA THR A 248 -5.18 17.00 2.83
C THR A 248 -4.21 17.45 3.94
N PRO A 249 -4.69 17.96 5.08
CA PRO A 249 -3.82 18.48 6.15
C PRO A 249 -2.79 17.50 6.69
N ALA A 250 -3.10 16.19 6.65
CA ALA A 250 -2.20 15.15 7.14
C ALA A 250 -0.86 15.08 6.38
N TYR A 251 -0.78 15.65 5.17
CA TYR A 251 0.44 15.66 4.34
C TYR A 251 1.22 16.98 4.41
N ALA A 252 0.77 17.96 5.20
CA ALA A 252 1.48 19.23 5.39
C ALA A 252 2.96 19.05 5.84
N PRO A 253 3.28 18.14 6.80
CA PRO A 253 4.67 17.93 7.20
C PRO A 253 5.57 17.44 6.05
N THR A 254 5.02 16.69 5.10
CA THR A 254 5.76 16.25 3.90
C THR A 254 6.08 17.45 3.00
N LEU A 255 5.11 18.33 2.75
CA LEU A 255 5.32 19.54 1.98
C LEU A 255 6.33 20.49 2.63
N GLU A 256 6.27 20.66 3.95
CA GLU A 256 7.25 21.43 4.72
C GLU A 256 8.67 20.90 4.54
N SER A 257 8.84 19.58 4.64
CA SER A 257 10.15 18.92 4.46
C SER A 257 10.72 19.06 3.05
N LEU A 258 9.87 19.34 2.07
CA LEU A 258 10.22 19.57 0.67
C LEU A 258 10.40 21.07 0.32
N GLY A 259 10.16 21.98 1.27
CA GLY A 259 10.25 23.41 1.06
C GLY A 259 8.99 24.08 0.47
N PHE A 260 7.82 23.41 0.57
CA PHE A 260 6.54 23.88 0.02
C PHE A 260 5.45 24.01 1.09
N ALA A 261 5.76 24.54 2.27
CA ALA A 261 4.88 24.64 3.43
C ALA A 261 3.49 25.24 3.13
N ASP A 262 3.46 26.34 2.34
CA ASP A 262 2.22 27.07 2.05
C ASP A 262 1.34 26.42 0.97
N LEU A 263 1.90 25.50 0.20
CA LEU A 263 1.20 24.91 -0.95
C LEU A 263 -0.06 24.15 -0.53
N GLY A 264 0.00 23.41 0.58
CA GLY A 264 -1.14 22.64 1.06
C GLY A 264 -2.35 23.51 1.42
N LYS A 265 -2.12 24.70 2.00
CA LYS A 265 -3.17 25.68 2.27
C LYS A 265 -3.75 26.23 0.96
N LYS A 266 -2.88 26.66 0.04
CA LYS A 266 -3.29 27.19 -1.27
C LYS A 266 -4.16 26.22 -2.06
N LEU A 267 -3.80 24.93 -2.07
CA LEU A 267 -4.59 23.87 -2.71
C LEU A 267 -5.97 23.67 -2.04
N ARG A 268 -6.04 23.68 -0.71
CA ARG A 268 -7.32 23.60 0.01
C ARG A 268 -8.25 24.76 -0.29
N ASP A 269 -7.70 25.98 -0.31
CA ASP A 269 -8.47 27.19 -0.57
C ASP A 269 -9.08 27.15 -1.99
N ARG A 270 -8.33 26.71 -3.01
CA ARG A 270 -8.85 26.51 -4.38
C ARG A 270 -9.94 25.43 -4.45
N ILE A 271 -9.69 24.26 -3.87
CA ILE A 271 -10.66 23.15 -3.88
C ILE A 271 -11.96 23.54 -3.17
N SER A 272 -11.89 24.33 -2.08
CA SER A 272 -13.07 24.83 -1.38
C SER A 272 -13.92 25.80 -2.21
N GLN A 273 -13.30 26.47 -3.18
CA GLN A 273 -13.94 27.38 -4.14
C GLN A 273 -14.48 26.67 -5.38
N ASN A 274 -14.53 25.33 -5.40
CA ASN A 274 -14.88 24.47 -6.54
C ASN A 274 -13.93 24.60 -7.77
N ASP A 275 -12.76 25.19 -7.61
CA ASP A 275 -11.71 25.29 -8.64
C ASP A 275 -10.81 24.04 -8.60
N THR A 276 -11.43 22.86 -8.72
CA THR A 276 -10.71 21.57 -8.71
C THR A 276 -10.02 21.29 -10.05
N LEU A 277 -10.55 21.82 -11.14
CA LEU A 277 -10.06 21.52 -12.49
C LEU A 277 -8.66 22.09 -12.72
N ASP A 278 -8.39 23.31 -12.24
CA ASP A 278 -7.11 24.00 -12.45
C ASP A 278 -6.16 23.97 -11.24
N SER A 279 -6.57 23.36 -10.15
CA SER A 279 -5.72 23.24 -8.94
C SER A 279 -4.37 22.56 -9.20
N HIS A 280 -4.27 21.75 -10.25
CA HIS A 280 -3.03 21.07 -10.65
C HIS A 280 -1.94 22.03 -11.17
N GLN A 281 -2.32 23.21 -11.65
CA GLN A 281 -1.39 24.26 -12.10
C GLN A 281 -0.56 24.83 -10.94
N GLU A 282 -1.05 24.68 -9.70
CA GLU A 282 -0.33 25.08 -8.50
C GLU A 282 0.83 24.14 -8.13
N ILE A 283 0.92 22.97 -8.75
CA ILE A 283 2.00 22.01 -8.49
C ILE A 283 3.24 22.44 -9.30
N PRO A 284 4.28 22.97 -8.64
CA PRO A 284 5.49 23.38 -9.34
C PRO A 284 6.23 22.18 -9.92
N ASP A 285 6.89 22.36 -11.07
CA ASP A 285 7.71 21.30 -11.69
C ASP A 285 8.84 20.84 -10.76
N THR A 286 9.38 21.74 -9.94
CA THR A 286 10.40 21.43 -8.93
C THR A 286 9.89 20.43 -7.90
N LEU A 287 8.68 20.58 -7.37
CA LEU A 287 8.04 19.60 -6.48
C LEU A 287 7.72 18.31 -7.23
N PHE A 288 7.12 18.43 -8.42
CA PHE A 288 6.75 17.28 -9.24
C PHE A 288 7.94 16.35 -9.48
N ASN A 289 9.07 16.90 -9.94
CA ASN A 289 10.29 16.13 -10.23
C ASN A 289 10.95 15.51 -9.00
N GLN A 290 10.70 16.06 -7.80
CA GLN A 290 11.16 15.44 -6.55
C GLN A 290 10.34 14.22 -6.16
N VAL A 291 9.00 14.29 -6.30
CA VAL A 291 8.08 13.28 -5.74
C VAL A 291 7.62 12.24 -6.75
N VAL A 292 7.66 12.55 -8.06
CA VAL A 292 7.25 11.63 -9.13
C VAL A 292 8.47 11.01 -9.79
N LEU A 293 8.47 9.70 -9.92
CA LEU A 293 9.48 8.98 -10.71
C LEU A 293 9.10 9.07 -12.19
N THR A 294 9.82 9.90 -12.94
CA THR A 294 9.63 10.05 -14.39
C THR A 294 10.77 9.36 -15.14
N SER A 295 10.44 8.46 -16.07
CA SER A 295 11.42 7.70 -16.86
C SER A 295 10.90 7.28 -18.24
N THR A 296 11.81 6.88 -19.10
CA THR A 296 11.55 6.01 -20.26
C THR A 296 11.69 4.55 -19.85
N TYR A 297 11.26 3.61 -20.70
CA TYR A 297 11.48 2.17 -20.40
C TYR A 297 12.97 1.85 -20.31
N GLU A 298 13.79 2.34 -21.23
CA GLU A 298 15.24 2.11 -21.25
C GLU A 298 15.95 2.55 -19.94
N LYS A 299 15.53 3.68 -19.34
CA LYS A 299 16.17 4.26 -18.16
C LYS A 299 15.51 3.88 -16.83
N LEU A 300 14.42 3.12 -16.87
CA LEU A 300 13.62 2.86 -15.66
C LEU A 300 14.44 2.16 -14.58
N ALA A 301 15.19 1.14 -14.93
CA ALA A 301 16.00 0.39 -13.96
C ALA A 301 17.05 1.29 -13.28
N GLU A 302 17.76 2.11 -14.07
CA GLU A 302 18.75 3.06 -13.55
C GLU A 302 18.10 4.06 -12.59
N GLU A 303 16.96 4.69 -12.97
CA GLU A 303 16.28 5.69 -12.15
C GLU A 303 15.69 5.09 -10.87
N VAL A 304 15.17 3.87 -10.92
CA VAL A 304 14.69 3.15 -9.72
C VAL A 304 15.85 2.88 -8.77
N LEU A 305 16.94 2.33 -9.27
CA LEU A 305 18.12 2.01 -8.46
C LEU A 305 18.78 3.25 -7.87
N LYS A 306 18.91 4.31 -8.65
CA LYS A 306 19.46 5.59 -8.20
C LYS A 306 18.66 6.22 -7.05
N ARG A 307 17.33 6.15 -7.08
CA ARG A 307 16.44 6.77 -6.08
C ARG A 307 16.15 5.84 -4.90
N PHE A 308 16.01 4.55 -5.13
CA PHE A 308 15.47 3.60 -4.16
C PHE A 308 16.42 2.45 -3.81
N GLY A 309 17.49 2.23 -4.58
CA GLY A 309 18.45 1.15 -4.35
C GLY A 309 19.08 1.23 -2.96
N GLY A 310 19.04 0.12 -2.20
CA GLY A 310 19.54 0.05 -0.81
C GLY A 310 18.75 0.88 0.21
N LEU A 311 17.67 1.55 -0.21
CA LEU A 311 16.83 2.37 0.67
C LEU A 311 15.54 1.63 1.05
N VAL A 312 14.96 0.86 0.13
CA VAL A 312 13.72 0.10 0.34
C VAL A 312 13.88 -1.33 -0.19
N ASP A 313 13.02 -2.22 0.30
CA ASP A 313 13.02 -3.64 -0.07
C ASP A 313 12.11 -3.94 -1.26
N GLY A 314 11.17 -3.04 -1.55
CA GLY A 314 10.28 -3.15 -2.70
C GLY A 314 9.79 -1.80 -3.23
N ILE A 315 9.32 -1.80 -4.47
CA ILE A 315 8.77 -0.61 -5.14
C ILE A 315 7.50 -0.95 -5.91
N THR A 316 6.49 -0.09 -5.76
CA THR A 316 5.26 -0.19 -6.55
C THR A 316 5.41 0.56 -7.86
N LEU A 317 5.26 -0.15 -8.97
CA LEU A 317 5.23 0.39 -10.33
C LEU A 317 3.86 0.15 -10.97
N ARG A 318 3.48 1.00 -11.90
CA ARG A 318 2.26 0.76 -12.69
C ARG A 318 2.64 0.17 -14.05
N PRO A 319 2.01 -0.95 -14.45
CA PRO A 319 2.16 -1.48 -15.79
C PRO A 319 1.79 -0.45 -16.87
N PRO A 320 2.38 -0.53 -18.08
CA PRO A 320 2.02 0.33 -19.19
C PRO A 320 0.52 0.29 -19.50
N THR A 321 -0.04 1.41 -19.95
CA THR A 321 -1.42 1.44 -20.44
C THR A 321 -1.55 0.65 -21.75
N ASN A 322 -0.60 0.85 -22.66
CA ASN A 322 -0.53 0.13 -23.93
C ASN A 322 0.21 -1.21 -23.76
N ARG A 323 -0.48 -2.31 -24.04
CA ARG A 323 0.06 -3.68 -23.94
C ARG A 323 1.26 -3.96 -24.87
N ASN A 324 1.42 -3.21 -25.93
CA ASN A 324 2.58 -3.33 -26.81
C ASN A 324 3.91 -3.06 -26.09
N HIS A 325 3.87 -2.39 -24.95
CA HIS A 325 5.04 -2.10 -24.12
C HIS A 325 5.29 -3.13 -23.00
N ASP A 326 4.46 -4.18 -22.88
CA ASP A 326 4.58 -5.17 -21.80
C ASP A 326 5.94 -5.87 -21.80
N ASN A 327 6.44 -6.27 -22.97
CA ASN A 327 7.75 -6.93 -23.08
C ASN A 327 8.90 -5.99 -22.69
N ALA A 328 8.86 -4.73 -23.12
CA ALA A 328 9.86 -3.73 -22.74
C ALA A 328 9.83 -3.47 -21.22
N PHE A 329 8.63 -3.40 -20.64
CA PHE A 329 8.47 -3.20 -19.21
C PHE A 329 8.91 -4.42 -18.40
N GLY A 330 8.61 -5.64 -18.86
CA GLY A 330 9.10 -6.89 -18.25
C GLY A 330 10.62 -6.96 -18.23
N ALA A 331 11.28 -6.59 -19.33
CA ALA A 331 12.74 -6.51 -19.38
C ALA A 331 13.31 -5.49 -18.36
N CYS A 332 12.60 -4.38 -18.09
CA CYS A 332 12.99 -3.44 -17.04
C CYS A 332 12.86 -4.04 -15.63
N ILE A 333 11.80 -4.82 -15.39
CA ILE A 333 11.62 -5.53 -14.12
C ILE A 333 12.77 -6.50 -13.89
N ASP A 334 13.11 -7.30 -14.88
CA ASP A 334 14.22 -8.25 -14.82
C ASP A 334 15.55 -7.53 -14.55
N ALA A 335 15.80 -6.40 -15.24
CA ALA A 335 17.01 -5.61 -15.03
C ALA A 335 17.09 -5.05 -13.57
N ILE A 336 15.99 -4.59 -13.00
CA ILE A 336 15.97 -4.13 -11.59
C ILE A 336 16.30 -5.31 -10.67
N LYS A 337 15.69 -6.48 -10.87
CA LYS A 337 15.89 -7.66 -10.03
C LYS A 337 17.32 -8.23 -10.10
N GLN A 338 17.98 -8.13 -11.24
CA GLN A 338 19.36 -8.63 -11.41
C GLN A 338 20.41 -7.80 -10.68
N ILE A 339 20.13 -6.52 -10.42
CA ILE A 339 21.10 -5.58 -9.81
C ILE A 339 20.89 -5.47 -8.30
N THR A 340 19.74 -5.90 -7.78
CA THR A 340 19.37 -5.84 -6.34
C THR A 340 19.43 -7.19 -5.66
#